data_bdc1c1b0ad94bfad644d7dd9815eb2e9
#
_entry.id   bdc1c1b0ad94bfad644d7dd9815eb2e9
#
_cell.length_a   1.000
_cell.length_b   1.000
_cell.length_c   1.000
_cell.angle_alpha   90.00
_cell.angle_beta   90.00
_cell.angle_gamma   90.00
#
_symmetry.space_group_name_H-M   'P 1'
#
loop_
_entity.id
_entity.type
_entity.pdbx_description
1 polymer ?
#
loop_
_entity_poly.entity_id
_entity_poly.type
_entity_poly.pdbx_seq_one_letter_code
_entity_poly.pdbx_strand_id
1 'polypeptide(L)'
;VSTELRFDGKVALVTGGGAGIGQAYCRLLAERGAKVVVNGNVRESGTGPEAEVAAEIRAAGGEAIGVNGSISDDVAARRMIEEAVDTFGRLDILINNAGAGGKSPLIYEAPNADTDRLIENHIHGPLRMSRAAFPHLAKSGAGRIINTGSSSALGWESPSGWRTCYIAAKSALFGITRQMAGAGAEHGIKVNMIMPWAFSSMVDRTIGKLPFGKWMREKLPPERVAPVVAFLAHESCPVTGQFISAAGGRVTRIVYASSRGYFNPDLTVEDVRDNWATIAGEADDAGGLAGYFELEGQSSEFREILKLLGN
;
A
#
# COMPACT_ATOMS: atom_id res chain seq x y z
N VAL A 1 -18.09 -4.01 -26.00
CA VAL A 1 -18.91 -3.51 -24.89
C VAL A 1 -18.06 -3.67 -23.63
N SER A 2 -17.59 -2.56 -23.06
CA SER A 2 -16.90 -2.58 -21.76
C SER A 2 -17.96 -2.89 -20.69
N THR A 3 -17.95 -4.11 -20.17
CA THR A 3 -18.75 -4.42 -18.99
C THR A 3 -18.12 -3.73 -17.78
N GLU A 4 -18.93 -2.96 -17.09
CA GLU A 4 -18.52 -2.27 -15.87
C GLU A 4 -18.05 -3.29 -14.81
N LEU A 5 -16.91 -3.03 -14.17
CA LEU A 5 -16.44 -3.86 -13.07
C LEU A 5 -17.30 -3.62 -11.83
N ARG A 6 -17.88 -4.68 -11.29
CA ARG A 6 -18.81 -4.63 -10.16
C ARG A 6 -18.34 -5.52 -9.00
N PHE A 7 -18.82 -5.18 -7.81
CA PHE A 7 -18.49 -5.87 -6.55
C PHE A 7 -19.74 -6.42 -5.86
N ASP A 8 -20.78 -6.73 -6.62
CA ASP A 8 -22.04 -7.22 -6.07
C ASP A 8 -21.81 -8.45 -5.19
N GLY A 9 -22.34 -8.42 -3.98
CA GLY A 9 -22.17 -9.48 -2.98
C GLY A 9 -20.78 -9.55 -2.32
N LYS A 10 -19.85 -8.65 -2.63
CA LYS A 10 -18.54 -8.55 -1.97
C LYS A 10 -18.59 -7.59 -0.79
N VAL A 11 -17.78 -7.88 0.23
CA VAL A 11 -17.63 -7.03 1.42
C VAL A 11 -16.19 -6.50 1.46
N ALA A 12 -16.05 -5.17 1.55
CA ALA A 12 -14.77 -4.49 1.60
C ALA A 12 -14.61 -3.71 2.92
N LEU A 13 -13.51 -3.94 3.64
CA LEU A 13 -13.10 -3.12 4.78
C LEU A 13 -11.97 -2.19 4.37
N VAL A 14 -12.16 -0.88 4.61
CA VAL A 14 -11.17 0.17 4.32
C VAL A 14 -10.74 0.82 5.61
N THR A 15 -9.48 0.63 6.00
CA THR A 15 -8.93 1.32 7.18
C THR A 15 -8.64 2.79 6.84
N GLY A 16 -8.99 3.69 7.77
CA GLY A 16 -8.90 5.13 7.52
C GLY A 16 -9.85 5.60 6.41
N GLY A 17 -10.99 4.92 6.26
CA GLY A 17 -12.01 5.19 5.24
C GLY A 17 -12.83 6.47 5.45
N GLY A 18 -12.75 7.08 6.62
CA GLY A 18 -13.53 8.29 6.96
C GLY A 18 -13.04 9.57 6.34
N ALA A 19 -11.90 9.61 5.62
CA ALA A 19 -11.39 10.84 5.03
C ALA A 19 -10.44 10.58 3.84
N GLY A 20 -10.29 11.60 3.01
CA GLY A 20 -9.27 11.67 1.97
C GLY A 20 -9.30 10.49 1.00
N ILE A 21 -8.15 9.84 0.81
CA ILE A 21 -8.01 8.76 -0.18
C ILE A 21 -8.90 7.55 0.20
N GLY A 22 -8.95 7.19 1.48
CA GLY A 22 -9.77 6.07 1.95
C GLY A 22 -11.28 6.31 1.75
N GLN A 23 -11.74 7.53 1.93
CA GLN A 23 -13.12 7.91 1.65
C GLN A 23 -13.48 7.74 0.16
N ALA A 24 -12.56 8.14 -0.73
CA ALA A 24 -12.75 7.95 -2.17
C ALA A 24 -12.84 6.46 -2.55
N TYR A 25 -12.04 5.60 -1.88
CA TYR A 25 -12.14 4.15 -2.05
C TYR A 25 -13.51 3.62 -1.61
N CYS A 26 -13.97 4.02 -0.42
CA CYS A 26 -15.26 3.58 0.12
C CYS A 26 -16.41 3.94 -0.82
N ARG A 27 -16.45 5.19 -1.29
CA ARG A 27 -17.51 5.67 -2.19
C ARG A 27 -17.53 4.90 -3.51
N LEU A 28 -16.37 4.74 -4.17
CA LEU A 28 -16.30 4.05 -5.45
C LEU A 28 -16.66 2.55 -5.32
N LEU A 29 -16.18 1.87 -4.28
CA LEU A 29 -16.52 0.46 -4.05
C LEU A 29 -18.02 0.27 -3.81
N ALA A 30 -18.64 1.16 -3.01
CA ALA A 30 -20.08 1.14 -2.77
C ALA A 30 -20.89 1.44 -4.04
N GLU A 31 -20.50 2.45 -4.82
CA GLU A 31 -21.10 2.77 -6.13
C GLU A 31 -21.07 1.56 -7.08
N ARG A 32 -20.01 0.75 -6.98
CA ARG A 32 -19.83 -0.46 -7.77
C ARG A 32 -20.47 -1.72 -7.13
N GLY A 33 -21.26 -1.56 -6.06
CA GLY A 33 -22.07 -2.63 -5.46
C GLY A 33 -21.42 -3.39 -4.31
N ALA A 34 -20.25 -3.00 -3.82
CA ALA A 34 -19.69 -3.57 -2.60
C ALA A 34 -20.46 -3.14 -1.36
N LYS A 35 -20.57 -4.02 -0.37
CA LYS A 35 -20.89 -3.64 1.00
C LYS A 35 -19.61 -3.13 1.67
N VAL A 36 -19.65 -1.96 2.26
CA VAL A 36 -18.42 -1.26 2.70
C VAL A 36 -18.40 -1.09 4.23
N VAL A 37 -17.30 -1.55 4.82
CA VAL A 37 -16.96 -1.28 6.22
C VAL A 37 -15.95 -0.13 6.25
N VAL A 38 -16.41 1.01 6.70
CA VAL A 38 -15.61 2.24 6.78
C VAL A 38 -14.98 2.30 8.16
N ASN A 39 -13.65 2.07 8.26
CA ASN A 39 -12.98 2.23 9.55
C ASN A 39 -12.48 3.66 9.75
N GLY A 40 -12.68 4.16 10.94
CA GLY A 40 -12.12 5.39 11.49
C GLY A 40 -11.39 5.18 12.79
N ASN A 41 -10.60 6.16 13.20
CA ASN A 41 -9.90 6.12 14.47
C ASN A 41 -10.78 6.66 15.61
N VAL A 42 -10.58 6.16 16.82
CA VAL A 42 -11.33 6.55 18.02
C VAL A 42 -11.29 8.07 18.21
N ARG A 43 -12.47 8.67 18.45
CA ARG A 43 -12.63 10.05 18.91
C ARG A 43 -13.42 10.05 20.20
N GLU A 44 -13.12 11.02 21.07
CA GLU A 44 -13.82 11.20 22.34
C GLU A 44 -15.33 11.48 22.17
N SER A 45 -15.73 12.01 21.02
CA SER A 45 -17.11 12.37 20.68
C SER A 45 -18.04 11.23 20.22
N GLY A 46 -17.56 10.00 20.19
CA GLY A 46 -18.39 8.78 19.89
C GLY A 46 -18.77 8.54 18.44
N THR A 47 -18.98 9.55 17.62
CA THR A 47 -19.24 9.44 16.17
C THR A 47 -18.12 10.11 15.40
N GLY A 48 -17.46 9.35 14.50
CA GLY A 48 -16.35 9.84 13.70
C GLY A 48 -16.73 9.98 12.22
N PRO A 49 -15.82 10.48 11.40
CA PRO A 49 -16.04 10.64 9.96
C PRO A 49 -16.32 9.31 9.22
N GLU A 50 -15.99 8.16 9.83
CA GLU A 50 -16.37 6.84 9.32
C GLU A 50 -17.90 6.63 9.34
N ALA A 51 -18.57 7.11 10.37
CA ALA A 51 -20.02 7.03 10.48
C ALA A 51 -20.71 7.97 9.46
N GLU A 52 -20.14 9.15 9.24
CA GLU A 52 -20.62 10.11 8.24
C GLU A 52 -20.51 9.53 6.83
N VAL A 53 -19.34 8.99 6.46
CA VAL A 53 -19.13 8.35 5.15
C VAL A 53 -20.05 7.15 4.95
N ALA A 54 -20.24 6.32 5.97
CA ALA A 54 -21.18 5.20 5.89
C ALA A 54 -22.62 5.69 5.70
N ALA A 55 -23.02 6.78 6.36
CA ALA A 55 -24.34 7.38 6.18
C ALA A 55 -24.52 7.96 4.78
N GLU A 56 -23.51 8.65 4.22
CA GLU A 56 -23.52 9.14 2.85
C GLU A 56 -23.71 7.99 1.83
N ILE A 57 -22.96 6.89 2.01
CA ILE A 57 -23.09 5.70 1.14
C ILE A 57 -24.51 5.13 1.20
N ARG A 58 -25.09 5.00 2.40
CA ARG A 58 -26.47 4.51 2.56
C ARG A 58 -27.49 5.46 1.95
N ALA A 59 -27.29 6.77 2.09
CA ALA A 59 -28.16 7.78 1.48
C ALA A 59 -28.13 7.72 -0.06
N ALA A 60 -26.98 7.29 -0.64
CA ALA A 60 -26.82 7.06 -2.08
C ALA A 60 -27.36 5.67 -2.54
N GLY A 61 -27.96 4.87 -1.65
CA GLY A 61 -28.53 3.56 -1.97
C GLY A 61 -27.56 2.38 -1.81
N GLY A 62 -26.33 2.59 -1.35
CA GLY A 62 -25.36 1.55 -1.06
C GLY A 62 -25.53 0.94 0.35
N GLU A 63 -24.75 -0.10 0.63
CA GLU A 63 -24.70 -0.75 1.96
C GLU A 63 -23.36 -0.43 2.63
N ALA A 64 -23.39 0.21 3.81
CA ALA A 64 -22.19 0.52 4.57
C ALA A 64 -22.42 0.63 6.07
N ILE A 65 -21.39 0.27 6.85
CA ILE A 65 -21.28 0.54 8.29
C ILE A 65 -20.01 1.32 8.59
N GLY A 66 -20.06 2.16 9.61
CA GLY A 66 -18.88 2.81 10.19
C GLY A 66 -18.38 2.00 11.38
N VAL A 67 -17.11 1.66 11.42
CA VAL A 67 -16.47 0.89 12.49
C VAL A 67 -15.33 1.69 13.08
N ASN A 68 -15.39 1.92 14.37
CA ASN A 68 -14.40 2.71 15.09
C ASN A 68 -13.34 1.80 15.72
N GLY A 69 -12.06 2.12 15.53
CA GLY A 69 -10.97 1.37 16.14
C GLY A 69 -9.57 1.76 15.59
N SER A 70 -8.58 1.65 16.47
CA SER A 70 -7.20 1.86 16.06
C SER A 70 -6.60 0.59 15.46
N ILE A 71 -5.97 0.69 14.30
CA ILE A 71 -5.21 -0.41 13.69
C ILE A 71 -3.93 -0.75 14.49
N SER A 72 -3.52 0.15 15.39
CA SER A 72 -2.37 -0.08 16.29
C SER A 72 -2.73 -0.94 17.51
N ASP A 73 -4.00 -1.29 17.69
CA ASP A 73 -4.50 -2.13 18.75
C ASP A 73 -4.96 -3.49 18.18
N ASP A 74 -4.38 -4.57 18.68
CA ASP A 74 -4.65 -5.93 18.18
C ASP A 74 -6.06 -6.41 18.49
N VAL A 75 -6.63 -6.01 19.65
CA VAL A 75 -8.00 -6.34 20.03
C VAL A 75 -8.99 -5.58 19.15
N ALA A 76 -8.74 -4.27 18.93
CA ALA A 76 -9.56 -3.47 18.04
C ALA A 76 -9.49 -3.96 16.59
N ALA A 77 -8.31 -4.38 16.11
CA ALA A 77 -8.15 -4.92 14.76
C ALA A 77 -9.01 -6.18 14.56
N ARG A 78 -8.99 -7.13 15.51
CA ARG A 78 -9.85 -8.32 15.46
C ARG A 78 -11.33 -7.96 15.50
N ARG A 79 -11.73 -7.12 16.44
CA ARG A 79 -13.13 -6.68 16.59
C ARG A 79 -13.66 -6.04 15.30
N MET A 80 -12.88 -5.19 14.64
CA MET A 80 -13.29 -4.56 13.38
C MET A 80 -13.56 -5.56 12.26
N ILE A 81 -12.75 -6.63 12.17
CA ILE A 81 -12.96 -7.71 11.21
C ILE A 81 -14.21 -8.54 11.57
N GLU A 82 -14.37 -8.89 12.85
CA GLU A 82 -15.53 -9.62 13.36
C GLU A 82 -16.81 -8.82 13.09
N GLU A 83 -16.84 -7.53 13.37
CA GLU A 83 -18.01 -6.66 13.13
C GLU A 83 -18.38 -6.60 11.62
N ALA A 84 -17.40 -6.61 10.73
CA ALA A 84 -17.63 -6.71 9.28
C ALA A 84 -18.30 -8.05 8.91
N VAL A 85 -17.80 -9.16 9.47
CA VAL A 85 -18.31 -10.52 9.20
C VAL A 85 -19.67 -10.74 9.84
N ASP A 86 -19.87 -10.28 11.07
CA ASP A 86 -21.16 -10.41 11.77
C ASP A 86 -22.26 -9.63 11.05
N THR A 87 -21.94 -8.44 10.51
CA THR A 87 -22.91 -7.60 9.81
C THR A 87 -23.24 -8.11 8.42
N PHE A 88 -22.22 -8.52 7.65
CA PHE A 88 -22.40 -8.82 6.22
C PHE A 88 -22.18 -10.30 5.85
N GLY A 89 -21.85 -11.16 6.82
CA GLY A 89 -21.67 -12.59 6.65
C GLY A 89 -20.34 -13.03 6.04
N ARG A 90 -19.50 -12.10 5.59
CA ARG A 90 -18.23 -12.38 4.88
C ARG A 90 -17.26 -11.18 4.88
N LEU A 91 -16.03 -11.43 4.51
CA LEU A 91 -15.05 -10.40 4.13
C LEU A 91 -14.28 -10.86 2.91
N ASP A 92 -14.24 -10.05 1.84
CA ASP A 92 -13.57 -10.36 0.56
C ASP A 92 -12.36 -9.46 0.31
N ILE A 93 -12.42 -8.21 0.77
CA ILE A 93 -11.45 -7.18 0.43
C ILE A 93 -11.02 -6.45 1.71
N LEU A 94 -9.71 -6.38 1.94
CA LEU A 94 -9.10 -5.53 2.96
C LEU A 94 -8.24 -4.47 2.30
N ILE A 95 -8.53 -3.19 2.55
CA ILE A 95 -7.68 -2.08 2.11
C ILE A 95 -7.01 -1.46 3.34
N ASN A 96 -5.72 -1.76 3.54
CA ASN A 96 -4.86 -1.17 4.54
C ASN A 96 -4.46 0.23 4.09
N ASN A 97 -5.31 1.22 4.38
CA ASN A 97 -5.09 2.60 3.97
C ASN A 97 -4.77 3.53 5.13
N ALA A 98 -5.22 3.23 6.35
CA ALA A 98 -4.93 4.06 7.52
C ALA A 98 -3.43 4.34 7.68
N GLY A 99 -3.12 5.56 8.09
CA GLY A 99 -1.73 5.95 8.29
C GLY A 99 -1.58 7.34 8.90
N ALA A 100 -0.40 7.61 9.40
CA ALA A 100 -0.02 8.87 10.02
C ALA A 100 1.22 9.48 9.35
N GLY A 101 1.31 10.81 9.31
CA GLY A 101 2.54 11.50 8.89
C GLY A 101 3.58 11.55 10.00
N GLY A 102 4.86 11.59 9.64
CA GLY A 102 5.95 11.89 10.58
C GLY A 102 6.06 13.37 10.88
N LYS A 103 6.61 13.69 12.05
CA LYS A 103 6.80 15.07 12.51
C LYS A 103 8.22 15.59 12.28
N SER A 104 9.23 14.73 12.37
CA SER A 104 10.64 15.12 12.30
C SER A 104 11.22 15.04 10.91
N PRO A 105 11.94 16.05 10.44
CA PRO A 105 12.56 16.05 9.13
C PRO A 105 13.81 15.16 9.07
N LEU A 106 14.68 15.19 10.08
CA LEU A 106 15.99 14.55 10.06
C LEU A 106 16.03 13.36 11.04
N ILE A 107 16.79 12.33 10.69
CA ILE A 107 16.86 11.10 11.49
C ILE A 107 17.41 11.36 12.90
N TYR A 108 18.40 12.23 13.02
CA TYR A 108 19.03 12.55 14.30
C TYR A 108 18.20 13.51 15.17
N GLU A 109 17.12 14.10 14.63
CA GLU A 109 16.17 14.94 15.34
C GLU A 109 14.87 14.20 15.67
N ALA A 110 14.66 13.02 15.10
CA ALA A 110 13.41 12.28 15.24
C ALA A 110 13.29 11.68 16.65
N PRO A 111 12.28 12.06 17.45
CA PRO A 111 12.03 11.42 18.73
C PRO A 111 11.68 9.93 18.53
N ASN A 112 12.18 9.03 19.38
CA ASN A 112 11.85 7.61 19.33
C ASN A 112 10.33 7.37 19.29
N ALA A 113 9.57 8.12 20.11
CA ALA A 113 8.12 7.99 20.13
C ALA A 113 7.42 8.30 18.79
N ASP A 114 7.99 9.18 17.93
CA ASP A 114 7.44 9.43 16.58
C ASP A 114 7.78 8.27 15.64
N THR A 115 8.99 7.73 15.77
CA THR A 115 9.41 6.51 15.05
C THR A 115 8.54 5.31 15.41
N ASP A 116 8.36 5.05 16.70
CA ASP A 116 7.55 3.94 17.22
C ASP A 116 6.10 4.06 16.73
N ARG A 117 5.54 5.25 16.79
CA ARG A 117 4.19 5.53 16.29
C ARG A 117 4.04 5.27 14.79
N LEU A 118 5.07 5.58 13.99
CA LEU A 118 5.05 5.32 12.55
C LEU A 118 5.18 3.83 12.24
N ILE A 119 6.03 3.12 12.97
CA ILE A 119 6.16 1.66 12.88
C ILE A 119 4.83 0.99 13.26
N GLU A 120 4.21 1.40 14.37
CA GLU A 120 2.91 0.89 14.80
C GLU A 120 1.82 1.09 13.75
N ASN A 121 1.74 2.27 13.15
CA ASN A 121 0.70 2.57 12.16
C ASN A 121 0.96 1.94 10.78
N HIS A 122 2.22 1.92 10.31
CA HIS A 122 2.51 1.57 8.92
C HIS A 122 3.04 0.15 8.73
N ILE A 123 3.51 -0.50 9.79
CA ILE A 123 4.00 -1.87 9.76
C ILE A 123 3.07 -2.78 10.56
N HIS A 124 2.98 -2.55 11.87
CA HIS A 124 2.18 -3.43 12.73
C HIS A 124 0.68 -3.36 12.44
N GLY A 125 0.14 -2.17 12.15
CA GLY A 125 -1.27 -1.99 11.82
C GLY A 125 -1.72 -2.84 10.62
N PRO A 126 -1.11 -2.70 9.44
CA PRO A 126 -1.42 -3.55 8.29
C PRO A 126 -1.23 -5.05 8.55
N LEU A 127 -0.21 -5.44 9.33
CA LEU A 127 0.02 -6.84 9.70
C LEU A 127 -1.09 -7.38 10.62
N ARG A 128 -1.53 -6.60 11.63
CA ARG A 128 -2.62 -6.99 12.54
C ARG A 128 -3.94 -7.14 11.78
N MET A 129 -4.30 -6.13 10.99
CA MET A 129 -5.52 -6.17 10.17
C MET A 129 -5.52 -7.35 9.21
N SER A 130 -4.40 -7.58 8.52
CA SER A 130 -4.28 -8.70 7.58
C SER A 130 -4.32 -10.05 8.26
N ARG A 131 -3.67 -10.21 9.43
CA ARG A 131 -3.73 -11.43 10.23
C ARG A 131 -5.15 -11.76 10.66
N ALA A 132 -5.90 -10.76 11.15
CA ALA A 132 -7.29 -10.93 11.55
C ALA A 132 -8.21 -11.24 10.35
N ALA A 133 -7.98 -10.60 9.21
CA ALA A 133 -8.79 -10.77 8.01
C ALA A 133 -8.49 -12.08 7.27
N PHE A 134 -7.27 -12.62 7.37
CA PHE A 134 -6.78 -13.73 6.52
C PHE A 134 -7.72 -14.95 6.49
N PRO A 135 -8.25 -15.49 7.61
CA PRO A 135 -9.15 -16.64 7.57
C PRO A 135 -10.44 -16.37 6.80
N HIS A 136 -10.96 -15.15 6.88
CA HIS A 136 -12.19 -14.75 6.19
C HIS A 136 -11.94 -14.54 4.69
N LEU A 137 -10.81 -13.91 4.35
CA LEU A 137 -10.37 -13.74 2.95
C LEU A 137 -10.11 -15.08 2.27
N ALA A 138 -9.49 -16.03 2.98
CA ALA A 138 -9.29 -17.39 2.47
C ALA A 138 -10.63 -18.10 2.21
N LYS A 139 -11.58 -17.99 3.16
CA LYS A 139 -12.92 -18.56 3.02
C LYS A 139 -13.70 -17.95 1.86
N SER A 140 -13.42 -16.71 1.47
CA SER A 140 -14.08 -16.06 0.33
C SER A 140 -13.73 -16.69 -1.03
N GLY A 141 -12.59 -17.40 -1.12
CA GLY A 141 -12.05 -18.04 -2.35
C GLY A 141 -11.44 -17.05 -3.36
N ALA A 142 -11.57 -15.74 -3.13
CA ALA A 142 -11.06 -14.68 -4.00
C ALA A 142 -10.64 -13.46 -3.20
N GLY A 143 -9.97 -13.67 -2.06
CA GLY A 143 -9.56 -12.62 -1.14
C GLY A 143 -8.62 -11.58 -1.77
N ARG A 144 -8.77 -10.32 -1.36
CA ARG A 144 -7.92 -9.21 -1.82
C ARG A 144 -7.39 -8.40 -0.64
N ILE A 145 -6.09 -8.13 -0.65
CA ILE A 145 -5.47 -7.19 0.29
C ILE A 145 -4.75 -6.11 -0.52
N ILE A 146 -5.07 -4.85 -0.25
CA ILE A 146 -4.38 -3.72 -0.85
C ILE A 146 -3.68 -2.93 0.25
N ASN A 147 -2.35 -2.90 0.21
CA ASN A 147 -1.54 -2.09 1.13
C ASN A 147 -1.31 -0.70 0.54
N THR A 148 -1.53 0.35 1.31
CA THR A 148 -1.25 1.72 0.87
C THR A 148 0.17 2.12 1.25
N GLY A 149 1.06 2.01 0.27
CA GLY A 149 2.43 2.50 0.33
C GLY A 149 2.54 4.01 0.14
N SER A 150 3.64 4.44 -0.43
CA SER A 150 3.90 5.83 -0.82
C SER A 150 5.02 5.86 -1.85
N SER A 151 4.96 6.79 -2.80
CA SER A 151 6.11 7.06 -3.69
C SER A 151 7.35 7.52 -2.92
N SER A 152 7.17 8.13 -1.75
CA SER A 152 8.28 8.48 -0.85
C SER A 152 9.08 7.26 -0.40
N ALA A 153 8.50 6.05 -0.44
CA ALA A 153 9.21 4.81 -0.10
C ALA A 153 10.35 4.45 -1.08
N LEU A 154 10.39 5.09 -2.24
CA LEU A 154 11.51 4.98 -3.20
C LEU A 154 12.75 5.78 -2.77
N GLY A 155 12.65 6.54 -1.67
CA GLY A 155 13.66 7.49 -1.24
C GLY A 155 13.38 8.89 -1.79
N TRP A 156 14.08 9.86 -1.24
CA TRP A 156 14.01 11.25 -1.65
C TRP A 156 15.40 11.85 -1.67
N GLU A 157 15.83 12.36 -2.80
CA GLU A 157 17.15 12.96 -3.00
C GLU A 157 17.19 14.43 -2.48
N SER A 158 16.62 14.67 -1.31
CA SER A 158 16.63 16.00 -0.71
C SER A 158 17.65 16.09 0.43
N PRO A 159 18.53 17.09 0.44
CA PRO A 159 19.45 17.35 1.55
C PRO A 159 18.74 17.59 2.90
N SER A 160 17.47 17.97 2.86
CA SER A 160 16.66 18.23 4.05
C SER A 160 16.18 16.97 4.78
N GLY A 161 16.44 15.75 4.26
CA GLY A 161 16.18 14.48 4.95
C GLY A 161 14.74 14.25 5.42
N TRP A 162 13.78 14.82 4.71
CA TRP A 162 12.37 14.86 5.13
C TRP A 162 11.81 13.48 5.41
N ARG A 163 11.38 13.26 6.68
CA ARG A 163 10.55 12.13 7.07
C ARG A 163 11.21 10.76 6.97
N THR A 164 12.49 10.63 7.33
CA THR A 164 13.22 9.35 7.25
C THR A 164 12.44 8.19 7.85
N CYS A 165 11.88 8.34 9.05
CA CYS A 165 11.11 7.28 9.71
C CYS A 165 9.82 6.91 8.96
N TYR A 166 9.14 7.90 8.36
CA TYR A 166 7.97 7.64 7.51
C TYR A 166 8.36 6.87 6.24
N ILE A 167 9.44 7.29 5.59
CA ILE A 167 9.98 6.62 4.39
C ILE A 167 10.33 5.18 4.72
N ALA A 168 11.09 4.96 5.80
CA ALA A 168 11.47 3.61 6.26
C ALA A 168 10.26 2.73 6.54
N ALA A 169 9.26 3.24 7.26
CA ALA A 169 8.03 2.50 7.55
C ALA A 169 7.21 2.16 6.28
N LYS A 170 7.16 3.09 5.31
CA LYS A 170 6.50 2.84 4.02
C LYS A 170 7.29 1.92 3.11
N SER A 171 8.63 1.95 3.18
CA SER A 171 9.50 1.01 2.45
C SER A 171 9.34 -0.44 2.93
N ALA A 172 9.07 -0.67 4.21
CA ALA A 172 8.79 -2.00 4.74
C ALA A 172 7.60 -2.68 4.05
N LEU A 173 6.63 -1.91 3.55
CA LEU A 173 5.45 -2.45 2.86
C LEU A 173 5.77 -3.16 1.54
N PHE A 174 6.91 -2.90 0.91
CA PHE A 174 7.35 -3.67 -0.26
C PHE A 174 7.57 -5.14 0.09
N GLY A 175 8.39 -5.41 1.12
CA GLY A 175 8.63 -6.78 1.59
C GLY A 175 7.37 -7.44 2.15
N ILE A 176 6.60 -6.71 2.97
CA ILE A 176 5.33 -7.18 3.55
C ILE A 176 4.36 -7.60 2.43
N THR A 177 4.17 -6.77 1.41
CA THR A 177 3.25 -7.06 0.30
C THR A 177 3.66 -8.31 -0.47
N ARG A 178 4.94 -8.46 -0.80
CA ARG A 178 5.44 -9.65 -1.51
C ARG A 178 5.33 -10.91 -0.68
N GLN A 179 5.73 -10.86 0.60
CA GLN A 179 5.63 -12.00 1.50
C GLN A 179 4.17 -12.44 1.69
N MET A 180 3.27 -11.49 1.90
CA MET A 180 1.84 -11.78 2.04
C MET A 180 1.22 -12.31 0.75
N ALA A 181 1.68 -11.86 -0.42
CA ALA A 181 1.24 -12.37 -1.71
C ALA A 181 1.63 -13.84 -1.88
N GLY A 182 2.86 -14.22 -1.48
CA GLY A 182 3.30 -15.62 -1.47
C GLY A 182 2.47 -16.48 -0.51
N ALA A 183 2.28 -16.01 0.73
CA ALA A 183 1.49 -16.73 1.73
C ALA A 183 -0.01 -16.86 1.34
N GLY A 184 -0.54 -15.89 0.60
CA GLY A 184 -1.93 -15.88 0.15
C GLY A 184 -2.21 -16.77 -1.06
N ALA A 185 -1.18 -17.18 -1.81
CA ALA A 185 -1.34 -17.84 -3.11
C ALA A 185 -2.16 -19.14 -3.01
N GLU A 186 -1.86 -20.02 -2.04
CA GLU A 186 -2.58 -21.28 -1.82
C GLU A 186 -4.01 -21.10 -1.31
N HIS A 187 -4.36 -19.88 -0.88
CA HIS A 187 -5.67 -19.52 -0.34
C HIS A 187 -6.50 -18.64 -1.29
N GLY A 188 -6.04 -18.46 -2.55
CA GLY A 188 -6.72 -17.59 -3.51
C GLY A 188 -6.68 -16.10 -3.16
N ILE A 189 -5.82 -15.69 -2.21
CA ILE A 189 -5.68 -14.29 -1.79
C ILE A 189 -4.61 -13.60 -2.63
N LYS A 190 -4.98 -12.50 -3.29
CA LYS A 190 -4.02 -11.64 -3.98
C LYS A 190 -3.73 -10.41 -3.13
N VAL A 191 -2.45 -10.06 -3.01
CA VAL A 191 -1.98 -8.93 -2.20
C VAL A 191 -1.16 -8.00 -3.09
N ASN A 192 -1.56 -6.74 -3.19
CA ASN A 192 -0.85 -5.73 -3.97
C ASN A 192 -0.66 -4.44 -3.16
N MET A 193 0.22 -3.58 -3.62
CA MET A 193 0.45 -2.27 -3.00
C MET A 193 0.12 -1.15 -3.97
N ILE A 194 -0.66 -0.19 -3.50
CA ILE A 194 -0.85 1.09 -4.16
C ILE A 194 0.10 2.14 -3.56
N MET A 195 0.72 2.95 -4.41
CA MET A 195 1.58 4.08 -4.03
C MET A 195 0.93 5.36 -4.56
N PRO A 196 0.00 5.96 -3.79
CA PRO A 196 -0.79 7.08 -4.28
C PRO A 196 -0.04 8.40 -4.23
N TRP A 197 -0.22 9.22 -5.25
CA TRP A 197 0.03 10.65 -5.24
C TRP A 197 -1.32 11.36 -5.33
N ALA A 198 -1.83 11.79 -4.18
CA ALA A 198 -3.12 12.46 -4.11
C ALA A 198 -3.14 13.47 -2.97
N PHE A 199 -3.99 14.48 -3.13
CA PHE A 199 -4.31 15.41 -2.07
C PHE A 199 -5.05 14.65 -0.96
N SER A 200 -4.54 14.73 0.26
CA SER A 200 -5.09 14.03 1.42
C SER A 200 -5.17 14.97 2.61
N SER A 201 -5.88 14.56 3.64
CA SER A 201 -5.92 15.30 4.91
C SER A 201 -4.53 15.48 5.54
N MET A 202 -3.60 14.58 5.27
CA MET A 202 -2.20 14.70 5.68
C MET A 202 -1.49 15.82 4.90
N VAL A 203 -1.67 15.87 3.59
CA VAL A 203 -1.12 16.93 2.72
C VAL A 203 -1.74 18.28 3.07
N ASP A 204 -3.04 18.32 3.31
CA ASP A 204 -3.75 19.54 3.67
C ASP A 204 -3.20 20.17 4.98
N ARG A 205 -3.01 19.36 6.00
CA ARG A 205 -2.44 19.82 7.29
C ARG A 205 -1.00 20.33 7.17
N THR A 206 -0.22 19.82 6.22
CA THR A 206 1.21 20.18 6.09
C THR A 206 1.45 21.31 5.11
N ILE A 207 0.90 21.24 3.93
CA ILE A 207 1.16 22.16 2.81
C ILE A 207 -0.10 22.68 2.12
N GLY A 208 -1.30 22.37 2.62
CA GLY A 208 -2.56 22.69 1.94
C GLY A 208 -2.78 24.18 1.66
N LYS A 209 -2.22 25.06 2.50
CA LYS A 209 -2.27 26.52 2.31
C LYS A 209 -1.24 27.06 1.32
N LEU A 210 -0.18 26.30 1.04
CA LEU A 210 0.89 26.69 0.11
C LEU A 210 0.42 26.57 -1.36
N PRO A 211 1.05 27.30 -2.29
CA PRO A 211 0.72 27.20 -3.72
C PRO A 211 0.73 25.74 -4.24
N PHE A 212 1.72 24.96 -3.86
CA PHE A 212 1.84 23.56 -4.23
C PHE A 212 0.70 22.69 -3.66
N GLY A 213 0.28 22.93 -2.42
CA GLY A 213 -0.87 22.23 -1.82
C GLY A 213 -2.18 22.55 -2.53
N LYS A 214 -2.39 23.81 -2.93
CA LYS A 214 -3.55 24.21 -3.73
C LYS A 214 -3.54 23.53 -5.10
N TRP A 215 -2.40 23.51 -5.76
CA TRP A 215 -2.20 22.80 -7.03
C TRP A 215 -2.50 21.30 -6.88
N MET A 216 -1.99 20.64 -5.81
CA MET A 216 -2.29 19.23 -5.56
C MET A 216 -3.79 18.98 -5.35
N ARG A 217 -4.49 19.86 -4.65
CA ARG A 217 -5.95 19.73 -4.44
C ARG A 217 -6.69 19.72 -5.76
N GLU A 218 -6.30 20.56 -6.71
CA GLU A 218 -6.92 20.66 -8.02
C GLU A 218 -6.52 19.51 -8.98
N LYS A 219 -5.22 19.20 -9.03
CA LYS A 219 -4.66 18.28 -10.04
C LYS A 219 -4.59 16.83 -9.60
N LEU A 220 -4.52 16.58 -8.29
CA LEU A 220 -4.34 15.25 -7.69
C LEU A 220 -5.48 14.91 -6.70
N PRO A 221 -6.75 15.02 -7.08
CA PRO A 221 -7.85 14.64 -6.20
C PRO A 221 -7.81 13.12 -5.92
N PRO A 222 -8.22 12.68 -4.71
CA PRO A 222 -8.23 11.26 -4.30
C PRO A 222 -8.99 10.34 -5.24
N GLU A 223 -10.04 10.85 -5.87
CA GLU A 223 -10.92 10.14 -6.81
C GLU A 223 -10.16 9.60 -8.03
N ARG A 224 -9.02 10.20 -8.39
CA ARG A 224 -8.16 9.71 -9.49
C ARG A 224 -7.30 8.50 -9.12
N VAL A 225 -7.22 8.16 -7.84
CA VAL A 225 -6.52 6.95 -7.36
C VAL A 225 -7.51 5.80 -7.14
N ALA A 226 -8.73 6.10 -6.73
CA ALA A 226 -9.74 5.11 -6.38
C ALA A 226 -9.99 4.05 -7.47
N PRO A 227 -10.06 4.35 -8.78
CA PRO A 227 -10.23 3.34 -9.82
C PRO A 227 -9.12 2.29 -9.86
N VAL A 228 -7.88 2.69 -9.56
CA VAL A 228 -6.74 1.76 -9.54
C VAL A 228 -6.87 0.77 -8.38
N VAL A 229 -7.25 1.26 -7.19
CA VAL A 229 -7.48 0.41 -6.02
C VAL A 229 -8.69 -0.50 -6.24
N ALA A 230 -9.77 -0.01 -6.83
CA ALA A 230 -10.91 -0.83 -7.19
C ALA A 230 -10.51 -1.96 -8.16
N PHE A 231 -9.72 -1.67 -9.21
CA PHE A 231 -9.22 -2.72 -10.11
C PHE A 231 -8.34 -3.75 -9.39
N LEU A 232 -7.40 -3.32 -8.54
CA LEU A 232 -6.55 -4.23 -7.76
C LEU A 232 -7.36 -5.10 -6.79
N ALA A 233 -8.49 -4.59 -6.29
CA ALA A 233 -9.41 -5.29 -5.39
C ALA A 233 -10.41 -6.19 -6.13
N HIS A 234 -10.57 -6.03 -7.45
CA HIS A 234 -11.53 -6.80 -8.24
C HIS A 234 -11.05 -8.24 -8.50
N GLU A 235 -11.97 -9.18 -8.64
CA GLU A 235 -11.66 -10.59 -8.90
C GLU A 235 -10.93 -10.81 -10.24
N SER A 236 -11.18 -9.97 -11.25
CA SER A 236 -10.50 -10.00 -12.55
C SER A 236 -9.06 -9.46 -12.51
N CYS A 237 -8.60 -8.89 -11.37
CA CYS A 237 -7.21 -8.46 -11.26
C CYS A 237 -6.27 -9.66 -11.41
N PRO A 238 -5.39 -9.68 -12.44
CA PRO A 238 -4.56 -10.86 -12.72
C PRO A 238 -3.33 -10.95 -11.81
N VAL A 239 -2.93 -9.85 -11.17
CA VAL A 239 -1.62 -9.73 -10.51
C VAL A 239 -1.69 -9.87 -9.00
N THR A 240 -0.59 -10.33 -8.40
CA THR A 240 -0.32 -10.34 -6.96
C THR A 240 1.15 -9.95 -6.70
N GLY A 241 1.47 -9.42 -5.53
CA GLY A 241 2.82 -9.01 -5.16
C GLY A 241 3.34 -7.78 -5.89
N GLN A 242 2.46 -7.01 -6.56
CA GLN A 242 2.85 -5.88 -7.39
C GLN A 242 2.73 -4.54 -6.66
N PHE A 243 3.52 -3.58 -7.12
CA PHE A 243 3.59 -2.21 -6.60
C PHE A 243 3.14 -1.26 -7.70
N ILE A 244 2.00 -0.61 -7.48
CA ILE A 244 1.38 0.25 -8.49
C ILE A 244 1.38 1.70 -8.00
N SER A 245 1.99 2.59 -8.76
CA SER A 245 1.95 4.03 -8.51
C SER A 245 0.80 4.66 -9.29
N ALA A 246 0.02 5.52 -8.63
CA ALA A 246 -1.09 6.24 -9.24
C ALA A 246 -1.06 7.74 -8.87
N ALA A 247 -1.08 8.60 -9.88
CA ALA A 247 -0.99 10.04 -9.72
C ALA A 247 -1.71 10.79 -10.84
N GLY A 248 -2.73 11.57 -10.54
CA GLY A 248 -3.36 12.49 -11.51
C GLY A 248 -3.90 11.83 -12.79
N GLY A 249 -4.18 10.54 -12.76
CA GLY A 249 -4.62 9.76 -13.93
C GLY A 249 -3.50 8.91 -14.55
N ARG A 250 -2.24 9.09 -14.16
CA ARG A 250 -1.15 8.21 -14.57
C ARG A 250 -1.09 6.99 -13.65
N VAL A 251 -0.93 5.80 -14.24
CA VAL A 251 -0.77 4.52 -13.51
C VAL A 251 0.48 3.83 -14.02
N THR A 252 1.36 3.40 -13.11
CA THR A 252 2.59 2.69 -13.46
C THR A 252 2.90 1.60 -12.46
N ARG A 253 3.55 0.53 -12.94
CA ARG A 253 4.13 -0.50 -12.11
C ARG A 253 5.55 -0.06 -11.67
N ILE A 254 5.86 -0.25 -10.40
CA ILE A 254 7.20 -0.11 -9.85
C ILE A 254 7.80 -1.50 -9.75
N VAL A 255 9.03 -1.65 -10.17
CA VAL A 255 9.75 -2.93 -10.15
C VAL A 255 11.06 -2.79 -9.40
N TYR A 256 11.52 -3.86 -8.78
CA TYR A 256 12.91 -4.00 -8.37
C TYR A 256 13.69 -4.60 -9.52
N ALA A 257 14.88 -4.05 -9.78
CA ALA A 257 15.78 -4.56 -10.79
C ALA A 257 17.20 -4.69 -10.19
N SER A 258 17.95 -5.67 -10.68
CA SER A 258 19.35 -5.86 -10.36
C SER A 258 20.19 -5.73 -11.63
N SER A 259 21.38 -5.11 -11.53
CA SER A 259 22.37 -5.18 -12.60
C SER A 259 22.83 -6.63 -12.80
N ARG A 260 23.45 -6.92 -13.93
CA ARG A 260 24.07 -8.25 -14.16
C ARG A 260 25.26 -8.49 -13.24
N GLY A 261 25.89 -7.42 -12.75
CA GLY A 261 26.97 -7.45 -11.80
C GLY A 261 28.28 -8.02 -12.38
N TYR A 262 29.22 -8.25 -11.49
CA TYR A 262 30.52 -8.85 -11.73
C TYR A 262 30.63 -10.14 -10.92
N PHE A 263 31.28 -11.15 -11.47
CA PHE A 263 31.48 -12.44 -10.80
C PHE A 263 32.96 -12.85 -10.84
N ASN A 264 33.54 -13.14 -9.69
CA ASN A 264 34.81 -13.79 -9.50
C ASN A 264 34.71 -14.67 -8.24
N PRO A 265 34.96 -16.02 -8.32
CA PRO A 265 34.88 -16.89 -7.15
C PRO A 265 35.91 -16.55 -6.08
N ASP A 266 37.05 -15.93 -6.46
CA ASP A 266 38.11 -15.50 -5.57
C ASP A 266 38.08 -13.97 -5.35
N LEU A 267 36.87 -13.39 -5.19
CA LEU A 267 36.61 -11.97 -5.12
C LEU A 267 37.46 -11.24 -4.08
N THR A 268 38.16 -10.20 -4.52
CA THR A 268 38.96 -9.31 -3.67
C THR A 268 38.33 -7.93 -3.53
N VAL A 269 38.79 -7.11 -2.60
CA VAL A 269 38.36 -5.71 -2.45
C VAL A 269 38.72 -4.89 -3.69
N GLU A 270 39.87 -5.18 -4.28
CA GLU A 270 40.37 -4.55 -5.49
C GLU A 270 39.49 -4.89 -6.70
N ASP A 271 39.00 -6.13 -6.82
CA ASP A 271 38.05 -6.53 -7.86
C ASP A 271 36.77 -5.69 -7.79
N VAL A 272 36.22 -5.48 -6.58
CA VAL A 272 35.01 -4.63 -6.40
C VAL A 272 35.28 -3.20 -6.84
N ARG A 273 36.42 -2.62 -6.43
CA ARG A 273 36.79 -1.26 -6.84
C ARG A 273 36.97 -1.15 -8.35
N ASP A 274 37.72 -2.06 -8.96
CA ASP A 274 38.15 -1.96 -10.34
C ASP A 274 37.03 -2.32 -11.34
N ASN A 275 36.01 -3.07 -10.87
CA ASN A 275 34.84 -3.46 -11.65
C ASN A 275 33.55 -2.71 -11.26
N TRP A 276 33.67 -1.59 -10.52
CA TRP A 276 32.49 -0.90 -9.98
C TRP A 276 31.48 -0.48 -11.07
N ALA A 277 31.95 0.02 -12.22
CA ALA A 277 31.06 0.42 -13.32
C ALA A 277 30.21 -0.75 -13.85
N THR A 278 30.78 -1.97 -13.94
CA THR A 278 30.05 -3.18 -14.30
C THR A 278 29.07 -3.59 -13.21
N ILE A 279 29.51 -3.56 -11.94
CA ILE A 279 28.68 -3.86 -10.76
C ILE A 279 27.48 -2.91 -10.69
N ALA A 280 27.71 -1.62 -10.91
CA ALA A 280 26.68 -0.58 -10.89
C ALA A 280 25.75 -0.60 -12.13
N GLY A 281 26.08 -1.37 -13.17
CA GLY A 281 25.34 -1.37 -14.44
C GLY A 281 25.57 -0.12 -15.30
N GLU A 282 26.65 0.63 -15.04
CA GLU A 282 27.01 1.85 -15.77
C GLU A 282 27.80 1.57 -17.07
N ALA A 283 28.30 0.34 -17.20
CA ALA A 283 29.14 -0.06 -18.34
C ALA A 283 28.34 -0.27 -19.65
N ASP A 284 27.02 -0.32 -19.58
CA ASP A 284 26.17 -0.43 -20.77
C ASP A 284 25.85 0.99 -21.31
N ASP A 285 26.53 1.41 -22.35
CA ASP A 285 26.36 2.72 -23.03
C ASP A 285 24.94 3.05 -23.54
N ALA A 286 23.99 2.16 -23.36
CA ALA A 286 22.64 2.29 -23.90
C ALA A 286 21.68 3.17 -23.08
N GLY A 287 22.11 3.76 -21.99
CA GLY A 287 21.31 4.66 -21.14
C GLY A 287 19.93 4.08 -20.82
N GLY A 288 19.82 3.25 -19.78
CA GLY A 288 18.53 2.64 -19.41
C GLY A 288 18.70 1.32 -18.63
N LEU A 289 17.62 0.54 -18.54
CA LEU A 289 17.60 -0.74 -17.83
C LEU A 289 18.09 -1.95 -18.67
N ALA A 290 18.77 -1.75 -19.79
CA ALA A 290 19.22 -2.83 -20.68
C ALA A 290 20.19 -3.81 -19.99
N GLY A 291 21.00 -3.32 -19.04
CA GLY A 291 21.93 -4.12 -18.22
C GLY A 291 21.28 -4.70 -16.95
N TYR A 292 19.98 -4.50 -16.74
CA TYR A 292 19.29 -4.90 -15.54
C TYR A 292 18.25 -5.99 -15.82
N PHE A 293 17.96 -6.82 -14.81
CA PHE A 293 16.85 -7.75 -14.85
C PHE A 293 15.88 -7.49 -13.69
N GLU A 294 14.58 -7.69 -13.95
CA GLU A 294 13.55 -7.50 -12.93
C GLU A 294 13.63 -8.61 -11.88
N LEU A 295 13.62 -8.22 -10.59
CA LEU A 295 13.53 -9.14 -9.48
C LEU A 295 12.05 -9.41 -9.14
N GLU A 296 11.56 -10.58 -9.51
CA GLU A 296 10.21 -11.05 -9.13
C GLU A 296 10.14 -11.49 -7.66
N GLY A 297 11.28 -11.60 -6.99
CA GLY A 297 11.42 -11.95 -5.58
C GLY A 297 12.82 -12.52 -5.29
N GLN A 298 13.08 -12.94 -4.05
CA GLN A 298 14.35 -13.51 -3.63
C GLN A 298 14.77 -14.70 -4.50
N SER A 299 13.81 -15.53 -4.95
CA SER A 299 14.08 -16.68 -5.81
C SER A 299 14.64 -16.32 -7.18
N SER A 300 14.37 -15.12 -7.72
CA SER A 300 14.96 -14.67 -9.00
C SER A 300 16.45 -14.41 -8.85
N GLU A 301 16.83 -13.65 -7.83
CA GLU A 301 18.23 -13.36 -7.54
C GLU A 301 19.01 -14.62 -7.20
N PHE A 302 18.44 -15.49 -6.38
CA PHE A 302 19.06 -16.76 -6.02
C PHE A 302 19.31 -17.68 -7.24
N ARG A 303 18.37 -17.72 -8.22
CA ARG A 303 18.59 -18.47 -9.46
C ARG A 303 19.76 -17.92 -10.28
N GLU A 304 19.95 -16.60 -10.34
CA GLU A 304 21.12 -16.03 -11.03
C GLU A 304 22.44 -16.38 -10.33
N ILE A 305 22.45 -16.34 -9.00
CA ILE A 305 23.61 -16.77 -8.22
C ILE A 305 23.94 -18.26 -8.49
N LEU A 306 22.94 -19.14 -8.46
CA LEU A 306 23.14 -20.57 -8.73
C LEU A 306 23.69 -20.83 -10.13
N LYS A 307 23.23 -20.13 -11.16
CA LYS A 307 23.78 -20.23 -12.52
C LYS A 307 25.27 -19.88 -12.57
N LEU A 308 25.67 -18.81 -11.87
CA LEU A 308 27.06 -18.39 -11.81
C LEU A 308 27.95 -19.39 -11.05
N LEU A 309 27.40 -20.09 -10.07
CA LEU A 309 28.09 -21.12 -9.30
C LEU A 309 28.11 -22.49 -9.96
N GLY A 310 27.50 -22.63 -11.15
CA GLY A 310 27.55 -23.88 -11.93
C GLY A 310 26.53 -24.94 -11.50
N ASN A 311 25.42 -24.53 -10.89
CA ASN A 311 24.27 -25.38 -10.54
C ASN A 311 23.05 -25.11 -11.41
#